data_289ac7371680c2e18842862f555f4dcc
#
_entry.id   289ac7371680c2e18842862f555f4dcc
#
_cell.length_a   1.000
_cell.length_b   1.000
_cell.length_c   1.000
_cell.angle_alpha   90.00
_cell.angle_beta   90.00
_cell.angle_gamma   90.00
#
_symmetry.space_group_name_H-M   'P 1'
#
loop_
_entity.id
_entity.type
_entity.pdbx_description
1 polymer ?
#
loop_
_entity_poly.entity_id
_entity_poly.type
_entity_poly.pdbx_seq_one_letter_code
_entity_poly.pdbx_strand_id
1 'polypeptide(L)'
;PVLTSVYRMATPKSSPTPDLTRAAEVTELARQIVGNGVRTLASQGGPDVHQVLAYDLAHSAAAVETARSLIDYGSKGNTEALITCAFVADMLQEVSTRLLGREDMWGVEKNPLAPAHAFMTTFREPEFLASLAFVAGPRHLEDEFEMVQDTFRSFATKVIAPHAEHVHRHNADVPEEIISGLSELGAFGLSVPSEYGGFSEGGDGEYMANCIATEELSRASLGIGGSLITRPEILTRALVNGGTEAQKQEWLPKLASAEVMAAVAVTEPDYGSDVANLTTMAVKGTNEAGVEGYVINGVKTWCTFAARANVLMLLARTDPDRSKTHRGLSLFIVPKPLGEAHGFMFKQPGGGKMEGRPIDT
;
A
#
# COMPACT_ATOMS: atom_id res chain seq x y z
N PRO A 1 16.96 -27.70 -21.99
CA PRO A 1 16.41 -29.05 -22.14
C PRO A 1 16.72 -29.95 -20.95
N VAL A 2 16.53 -29.49 -19.69
CA VAL A 2 16.81 -30.31 -18.49
C VAL A 2 15.70 -30.20 -17.43
N LEU A 3 14.62 -29.44 -17.66
CA LEU A 3 13.55 -29.25 -16.68
C LEU A 3 12.22 -29.97 -17.01
N THR A 4 12.20 -30.84 -18.02
CA THR A 4 10.96 -31.55 -18.45
C THR A 4 10.81 -32.96 -17.92
N SER A 5 11.62 -33.43 -16.97
CA SER A 5 11.68 -34.86 -16.60
C SER A 5 11.31 -35.21 -15.14
N VAL A 6 10.79 -34.32 -14.31
CA VAL A 6 10.62 -34.64 -12.87
C VAL A 6 9.19 -34.57 -12.35
N TYR A 7 8.22 -34.11 -13.10
CA TYR A 7 6.82 -34.14 -12.64
C TYR A 7 6.02 -35.22 -13.37
N ARG A 8 6.20 -36.50 -12.98
CA ARG A 8 5.12 -37.47 -13.12
C ARG A 8 4.10 -37.12 -12.03
N MET A 9 3.13 -36.28 -12.38
CA MET A 9 2.01 -36.00 -11.49
C MET A 9 1.29 -37.35 -11.20
N ALA A 10 1.19 -37.70 -9.92
CA ALA A 10 0.19 -38.62 -9.47
C ALA A 10 -1.18 -38.13 -9.98
N THR A 11 -2.04 -39.02 -10.42
CA THR A 11 -3.44 -38.66 -10.77
C THR A 11 -4.01 -37.88 -9.59
N PRO A 12 -4.46 -36.63 -9.78
CA PRO A 12 -4.94 -35.81 -8.67
C PRO A 12 -6.11 -36.57 -8.02
N LYS A 13 -6.04 -36.73 -6.69
CA LYS A 13 -7.24 -37.01 -5.92
C LYS A 13 -8.26 -35.97 -6.30
N SER A 14 -9.54 -36.38 -6.44
CA SER A 14 -10.60 -35.40 -6.73
C SER A 14 -10.51 -34.23 -5.77
N SER A 15 -10.48 -32.99 -6.29
CA SER A 15 -10.53 -31.80 -5.45
C SER A 15 -11.70 -31.91 -4.47
N PRO A 16 -11.52 -31.46 -3.21
CA PRO A 16 -12.62 -31.46 -2.25
C PRO A 16 -13.78 -30.62 -2.78
N THR A 17 -14.99 -30.96 -2.39
CA THR A 17 -16.14 -30.10 -2.66
C THR A 17 -16.04 -28.84 -1.82
N PRO A 18 -16.12 -27.62 -2.40
CA PRO A 18 -16.06 -26.41 -1.62
C PRO A 18 -17.27 -26.28 -0.69
N ASP A 19 -17.04 -25.76 0.52
CA ASP A 19 -18.07 -25.57 1.55
C ASP A 19 -18.01 -24.12 2.06
N LEU A 20 -18.66 -23.22 1.34
CA LEU A 20 -18.71 -21.78 1.70
C LEU A 20 -19.51 -21.54 2.98
N THR A 21 -20.51 -22.36 3.29
CA THR A 21 -21.24 -22.23 4.54
C THR A 21 -20.33 -22.51 5.72
N ARG A 22 -19.57 -23.60 5.65
CA ARG A 22 -18.61 -23.93 6.69
C ARG A 22 -17.46 -22.94 6.75
N ALA A 23 -16.98 -22.45 5.59
CA ALA A 23 -15.98 -21.37 5.52
C ALA A 23 -16.44 -20.11 6.28
N ALA A 24 -17.70 -19.68 6.10
CA ALA A 24 -18.27 -18.56 6.81
C ALA A 24 -18.34 -18.79 8.33
N GLU A 25 -18.80 -19.96 8.76
CA GLU A 25 -18.90 -20.31 10.20
C GLU A 25 -17.53 -20.30 10.89
N VAL A 26 -16.50 -20.90 10.27
CA VAL A 26 -15.16 -20.95 10.88
C VAL A 26 -14.44 -19.60 10.81
N THR A 27 -14.75 -18.76 9.82
CA THR A 27 -14.28 -17.38 9.75
C THR A 27 -14.90 -16.55 10.88
N GLU A 28 -16.19 -16.71 11.15
CA GLU A 28 -16.85 -16.03 12.27
C GLU A 28 -16.28 -16.48 13.63
N LEU A 29 -15.98 -17.78 13.79
CA LEU A 29 -15.26 -18.27 14.96
C LEU A 29 -13.91 -17.57 15.15
N ALA A 30 -13.11 -17.48 14.10
CA ALA A 30 -11.83 -16.77 14.14
C ALA A 30 -12.00 -15.28 14.47
N ARG A 31 -13.03 -14.62 13.91
CA ARG A 31 -13.36 -13.22 14.20
C ARG A 31 -13.68 -13.01 15.69
N GLN A 32 -14.41 -13.92 16.31
CA GLN A 32 -14.75 -13.87 17.74
C GLN A 32 -13.48 -14.03 18.60
N ILE A 33 -12.59 -14.96 18.25
CA ILE A 33 -11.32 -15.19 18.93
C ILE A 33 -10.45 -13.92 18.88
N VAL A 34 -10.26 -13.36 17.68
CA VAL A 34 -9.50 -12.10 17.49
C VAL A 34 -10.15 -10.95 18.26
N GLY A 35 -11.47 -10.83 18.20
CA GLY A 35 -12.22 -9.82 18.96
C GLY A 35 -12.05 -9.94 20.47
N ASN A 36 -11.96 -11.15 21.01
CA ASN A 36 -11.62 -11.36 22.44
C ASN A 36 -10.21 -10.86 22.74
N GLY A 37 -9.23 -11.19 21.90
CA GLY A 37 -7.86 -10.70 22.04
C GLY A 37 -7.75 -9.18 22.05
N VAL A 38 -8.46 -8.52 21.13
CA VAL A 38 -8.51 -7.04 21.07
C VAL A 38 -9.10 -6.44 22.35
N ARG A 39 -10.19 -7.01 22.88
CA ARG A 39 -10.79 -6.56 24.16
C ARG A 39 -9.86 -6.77 25.33
N THR A 40 -9.19 -7.91 25.39
CA THR A 40 -8.21 -8.23 26.44
C THR A 40 -7.04 -7.26 26.38
N LEU A 41 -6.46 -7.03 25.19
CA LEU A 41 -5.40 -6.04 24.98
C LEU A 41 -5.81 -4.65 25.46
N ALA A 42 -7.00 -4.19 25.09
CA ALA A 42 -7.52 -2.88 25.48
C ALA A 42 -7.64 -2.75 27.02
N SER A 43 -8.07 -3.82 27.70
CA SER A 43 -8.20 -3.84 29.15
C SER A 43 -6.86 -3.84 29.91
N GLN A 44 -5.78 -4.21 29.24
CA GLN A 44 -4.42 -4.33 29.81
C GLN A 44 -3.49 -3.16 29.49
N GLY A 45 -4.00 -2.06 28.96
CA GLY A 45 -3.22 -0.86 28.65
C GLY A 45 -3.00 -0.59 27.15
N GLY A 46 -3.50 -1.46 26.30
CA GLY A 46 -3.55 -1.21 24.86
C GLY A 46 -2.26 -1.54 24.09
N PRO A 47 -2.20 -1.15 22.81
CA PRO A 47 -1.15 -1.56 21.89
C PRO A 47 0.23 -1.00 22.25
N ASP A 48 0.31 0.18 22.83
CA ASP A 48 1.61 0.80 23.18
C ASP A 48 2.33 0.05 24.31
N VAL A 49 1.57 -0.60 25.19
CA VAL A 49 2.13 -1.41 26.29
C VAL A 49 2.45 -2.84 25.82
N HIS A 50 1.64 -3.41 24.94
CA HIS A 50 1.72 -4.80 24.51
C HIS A 50 1.91 -4.92 22.99
N GLN A 51 2.95 -4.30 22.43
CA GLN A 51 3.16 -4.18 20.98
C GLN A 51 3.23 -5.52 20.25
N VAL A 52 3.86 -6.55 20.82
CA VAL A 52 3.96 -7.88 20.20
C VAL A 52 2.58 -8.52 20.04
N LEU A 53 1.76 -8.46 21.09
CA LEU A 53 0.40 -8.99 21.04
C LEU A 53 -0.46 -8.17 20.08
N ALA A 54 -0.32 -6.84 20.11
CA ALA A 54 -1.04 -5.95 19.19
C ALA A 54 -0.71 -6.23 17.72
N TYR A 55 0.55 -6.50 17.42
CA TYR A 55 1.00 -6.89 16.08
C TYR A 55 0.36 -8.21 15.63
N ASP A 56 0.39 -9.24 16.46
CA ASP A 56 -0.24 -10.52 16.15
C ASP A 56 -1.75 -10.41 15.94
N LEU A 57 -2.42 -9.61 16.77
CA LEU A 57 -3.86 -9.33 16.64
C LEU A 57 -4.20 -8.55 15.37
N ALA A 58 -3.38 -7.56 15.01
CA ALA A 58 -3.59 -6.77 13.79
C ALA A 58 -3.49 -7.63 12.52
N HIS A 59 -2.47 -8.49 12.44
CA HIS A 59 -2.33 -9.43 11.33
C HIS A 59 -3.48 -10.43 11.27
N SER A 60 -3.88 -10.98 12.41
CA SER A 60 -4.99 -11.91 12.49
C SER A 60 -6.32 -11.25 12.10
N ALA A 61 -6.55 -10.00 12.52
CA ALA A 61 -7.73 -9.25 12.13
C ALA A 61 -7.78 -8.98 10.63
N ALA A 62 -6.66 -8.56 10.04
CA ALA A 62 -6.56 -8.35 8.59
C ALA A 62 -6.86 -9.64 7.80
N ALA A 63 -6.28 -10.78 8.22
CA ALA A 63 -6.53 -12.06 7.57
C ALA A 63 -8.00 -12.50 7.69
N VAL A 64 -8.63 -12.32 8.85
CA VAL A 64 -10.05 -12.63 9.07
C VAL A 64 -10.96 -11.74 8.21
N GLU A 65 -10.71 -10.43 8.13
CA GLU A 65 -11.52 -9.53 7.29
C GLU A 65 -11.34 -9.83 5.79
N THR A 66 -10.13 -10.20 5.37
CA THR A 66 -9.89 -10.69 4.00
C THR A 66 -10.69 -11.98 3.73
N ALA A 67 -10.70 -12.93 4.67
CA ALA A 67 -11.49 -14.15 4.54
C ALA A 67 -13.00 -13.87 4.42
N ARG A 68 -13.52 -12.89 5.16
CA ARG A 68 -14.93 -12.46 5.06
C ARG A 68 -15.26 -11.93 3.66
N SER A 69 -14.40 -11.08 3.11
CA SER A 69 -14.59 -10.58 1.74
C SER A 69 -14.50 -11.70 0.69
N LEU A 70 -13.62 -12.69 0.90
CA LEU A 70 -13.49 -13.82 0.00
C LEU A 70 -14.69 -14.77 0.00
N ILE A 71 -15.52 -14.79 1.04
CA ILE A 71 -16.75 -15.60 1.06
C ILE A 71 -17.72 -15.12 -0.04
N ASP A 72 -17.88 -13.80 -0.19
CA ASP A 72 -18.69 -13.23 -1.26
C ASP A 72 -18.09 -13.53 -2.65
N TYR A 73 -16.76 -13.40 -2.78
CA TYR A 73 -16.04 -13.80 -3.98
C TYR A 73 -16.24 -15.28 -4.33
N GLY A 74 -16.21 -16.17 -3.34
CA GLY A 74 -16.42 -17.61 -3.51
C GLY A 74 -17.78 -17.97 -4.10
N SER A 75 -18.79 -17.12 -3.94
CA SER A 75 -20.12 -17.33 -4.51
C SER A 75 -20.17 -17.17 -6.05
N LYS A 76 -19.13 -16.58 -6.65
CA LYS A 76 -19.08 -16.31 -8.09
C LYS A 76 -18.82 -17.53 -8.95
N GLY A 77 -18.27 -18.60 -8.40
CA GLY A 77 -18.01 -19.84 -9.15
C GLY A 77 -17.33 -20.94 -8.33
N ASN A 78 -17.18 -22.10 -8.94
CA ASN A 78 -16.55 -23.25 -8.24
C ASN A 78 -15.06 -23.06 -7.96
N THR A 79 -14.33 -22.43 -8.88
CA THR A 79 -12.92 -22.11 -8.70
C THR A 79 -12.74 -21.11 -7.56
N GLU A 80 -13.55 -20.05 -7.55
CA GLU A 80 -13.58 -19.02 -6.54
C GLU A 80 -13.90 -19.59 -5.16
N ALA A 81 -14.86 -20.52 -5.10
CA ALA A 81 -15.21 -21.22 -3.88
C ALA A 81 -14.06 -22.09 -3.34
N LEU A 82 -13.35 -22.80 -4.21
CA LEU A 82 -12.16 -23.58 -3.82
C LEU A 82 -11.02 -22.70 -3.31
N ILE A 83 -10.74 -21.58 -3.99
CA ILE A 83 -9.75 -20.58 -3.56
C ILE A 83 -10.14 -19.99 -2.20
N THR A 84 -11.41 -19.67 -2.02
CA THR A 84 -11.94 -19.15 -0.75
C THR A 84 -11.75 -20.13 0.39
N CYS A 85 -12.11 -21.41 0.19
CA CYS A 85 -11.92 -22.44 1.21
C CYS A 85 -10.44 -22.65 1.56
N ALA A 86 -9.54 -22.64 0.56
CA ALA A 86 -8.09 -22.71 0.79
C ALA A 86 -7.59 -21.53 1.61
N PHE A 87 -7.97 -20.31 1.24
CA PHE A 87 -7.56 -19.10 1.98
C PHE A 87 -8.08 -19.08 3.42
N VAL A 88 -9.35 -19.45 3.63
CA VAL A 88 -9.92 -19.53 4.98
C VAL A 88 -9.18 -20.56 5.83
N ALA A 89 -8.81 -21.71 5.26
CA ALA A 89 -8.06 -22.73 5.98
C ALA A 89 -6.64 -22.27 6.34
N ASP A 90 -5.96 -21.52 5.45
CA ASP A 90 -4.65 -20.92 5.73
C ASP A 90 -4.75 -19.80 6.77
N MET A 91 -5.75 -18.94 6.69
CA MET A 91 -6.03 -17.92 7.70
C MET A 91 -6.22 -18.54 9.10
N LEU A 92 -7.00 -19.61 9.21
CA LEU A 92 -7.20 -20.33 10.47
C LEU A 92 -5.89 -20.88 11.04
N GLN A 93 -5.04 -21.43 10.18
CA GLN A 93 -3.73 -21.93 10.59
C GLN A 93 -2.83 -20.79 11.07
N GLU A 94 -2.82 -19.65 10.38
CA GLU A 94 -2.04 -18.50 10.77
C GLU A 94 -2.48 -17.96 12.15
N VAL A 95 -3.79 -17.81 12.37
CA VAL A 95 -4.37 -17.42 13.66
C VAL A 95 -3.99 -18.43 14.74
N SER A 96 -4.10 -19.74 14.45
CA SER A 96 -3.71 -20.81 15.38
C SER A 96 -2.24 -20.71 15.80
N THR A 97 -1.34 -20.43 14.87
CA THR A 97 0.11 -20.33 15.12
C THR A 97 0.43 -19.15 16.04
N ARG A 98 -0.24 -18.01 15.86
CA ARG A 98 -0.05 -16.81 16.70
C ARG A 98 -0.66 -16.97 18.10
N LEU A 99 -1.72 -17.76 18.19
CA LEU A 99 -2.49 -17.99 19.42
C LEU A 99 -1.88 -19.05 20.33
N LEU A 100 -1.28 -20.09 19.75
CA LEU A 100 -0.81 -21.27 20.49
C LEU A 100 0.18 -20.91 21.61
N GLY A 101 -0.17 -21.27 22.84
CA GLY A 101 0.61 -20.97 24.06
C GLY A 101 0.41 -19.54 24.58
N ARG A 102 -0.51 -18.78 24.01
CA ARG A 102 -0.85 -17.40 24.41
C ARG A 102 -2.35 -17.20 24.63
N GLU A 103 -3.12 -18.27 24.77
CA GLU A 103 -4.58 -18.26 24.86
C GLU A 103 -5.07 -17.32 25.97
N ASP A 104 -4.40 -17.32 27.12
CA ASP A 104 -4.73 -16.44 28.25
C ASP A 104 -4.55 -14.95 27.87
N MET A 105 -3.52 -14.62 27.08
CA MET A 105 -3.29 -13.25 26.59
C MET A 105 -4.35 -12.79 25.59
N TRP A 106 -4.96 -13.73 24.88
CA TRP A 106 -6.07 -13.47 23.98
C TRP A 106 -7.44 -13.55 24.66
N GLY A 107 -7.49 -13.90 25.96
CA GLY A 107 -8.73 -14.02 26.73
C GLY A 107 -9.64 -15.12 26.20
N VAL A 108 -9.06 -16.25 25.76
CA VAL A 108 -9.78 -17.39 25.20
C VAL A 108 -9.37 -18.69 25.90
N GLU A 109 -10.23 -19.70 25.82
CA GLU A 109 -9.94 -21.05 26.32
C GLU A 109 -8.87 -21.73 25.48
N LYS A 110 -8.32 -22.85 26.00
CA LYS A 110 -7.36 -23.67 25.27
C LYS A 110 -8.00 -24.27 24.01
N ASN A 111 -7.24 -24.24 22.89
CA ASN A 111 -7.64 -24.81 21.62
C ASN A 111 -9.00 -24.30 21.07
N PRO A 112 -9.23 -22.98 21.02
CA PRO A 112 -10.53 -22.42 20.63
C PRO A 112 -10.86 -22.66 19.16
N LEU A 113 -9.87 -23.02 18.32
CA LEU A 113 -10.06 -23.38 16.90
C LEU A 113 -10.32 -24.88 16.67
N ALA A 114 -10.48 -25.70 17.72
CA ALA A 114 -10.82 -27.13 17.58
C ALA A 114 -12.01 -27.39 16.64
N PRO A 115 -13.11 -26.60 16.68
CA PRO A 115 -14.24 -26.80 15.76
C PRO A 115 -13.89 -26.61 14.28
N ALA A 116 -12.80 -25.88 13.96
CA ALA A 116 -12.35 -25.62 12.60
C ALA A 116 -11.36 -26.68 12.07
N HIS A 117 -10.89 -27.58 12.90
CA HIS A 117 -9.79 -28.49 12.57
C HIS A 117 -10.07 -29.36 11.32
N ALA A 118 -11.28 -29.91 11.20
CA ALA A 118 -11.66 -30.74 10.05
C ALA A 118 -11.62 -29.90 8.75
N PHE A 119 -12.10 -28.66 8.79
CA PHE A 119 -12.06 -27.75 7.65
C PHE A 119 -10.61 -27.44 7.25
N MET A 120 -9.75 -27.11 8.21
CA MET A 120 -8.32 -26.87 7.97
C MET A 120 -7.64 -28.08 7.34
N THR A 121 -7.88 -29.28 7.86
CA THR A 121 -7.29 -30.53 7.33
C THR A 121 -7.70 -30.75 5.88
N THR A 122 -8.97 -30.53 5.54
CA THR A 122 -9.49 -30.74 4.18
C THR A 122 -8.91 -29.77 3.18
N PHE A 123 -8.93 -28.47 3.50
CA PHE A 123 -8.58 -27.41 2.54
C PHE A 123 -7.12 -26.94 2.62
N ARG A 124 -6.29 -27.58 3.46
CA ARG A 124 -4.82 -27.46 3.47
C ARG A 124 -4.09 -28.72 3.01
N GLU A 125 -4.79 -29.65 2.44
CA GLU A 125 -4.17 -30.84 1.88
C GLU A 125 -3.21 -30.45 0.73
N PRO A 126 -1.92 -30.85 0.77
CA PRO A 126 -0.92 -30.35 -0.16
C PRO A 126 -1.23 -30.58 -1.64
N GLU A 127 -1.83 -31.74 -1.97
CA GLU A 127 -2.19 -32.08 -3.35
C GLU A 127 -3.34 -31.18 -3.86
N PHE A 128 -4.28 -30.83 -2.98
CA PHE A 128 -5.34 -29.88 -3.28
C PHE A 128 -4.77 -28.48 -3.54
N LEU A 129 -3.93 -27.95 -2.64
CA LEU A 129 -3.31 -26.63 -2.80
C LEU A 129 -2.48 -26.57 -4.09
N ALA A 130 -1.70 -27.61 -4.38
CA ALA A 130 -0.94 -27.70 -5.62
C ALA A 130 -1.84 -27.66 -6.86
N SER A 131 -3.03 -28.25 -6.79
CA SER A 131 -3.97 -28.26 -7.91
C SER A 131 -4.50 -26.86 -8.26
N LEU A 132 -4.63 -25.98 -7.27
CA LEU A 132 -5.09 -24.59 -7.47
C LEU A 132 -4.11 -23.74 -8.29
N ALA A 133 -2.81 -24.07 -8.30
CA ALA A 133 -1.81 -23.35 -9.06
C ALA A 133 -2.03 -23.40 -10.59
N PHE A 134 -2.79 -24.35 -11.08
CA PHE A 134 -3.07 -24.55 -12.50
C PHE A 134 -4.48 -24.11 -12.92
N VAL A 135 -5.23 -23.52 -11.99
CA VAL A 135 -6.61 -23.09 -12.25
C VAL A 135 -6.61 -21.56 -12.42
N ALA A 136 -6.88 -21.12 -13.64
CA ALA A 136 -7.13 -19.71 -13.94
C ALA A 136 -8.64 -19.49 -13.95
N GLY A 137 -9.14 -18.73 -12.97
CA GLY A 137 -10.52 -18.24 -12.97
C GLY A 137 -10.66 -16.91 -13.72
N PRO A 138 -11.88 -16.50 -14.08
CA PRO A 138 -12.14 -15.16 -14.60
C PRO A 138 -11.86 -14.13 -13.50
N ARG A 139 -11.50 -12.90 -13.92
CA ARG A 139 -11.21 -11.82 -12.95
C ARG A 139 -12.48 -11.18 -12.36
N HIS A 140 -13.63 -11.41 -12.96
CA HIS A 140 -14.92 -10.82 -12.55
C HIS A 140 -14.91 -9.30 -12.52
N LEU A 141 -14.18 -8.67 -13.47
CA LEU A 141 -14.21 -7.23 -13.67
C LEU A 141 -15.46 -6.86 -14.47
N GLU A 142 -16.00 -5.68 -14.22
CA GLU A 142 -17.01 -5.06 -15.06
C GLU A 142 -16.36 -4.50 -16.33
N ASP A 143 -17.14 -4.33 -17.40
CA ASP A 143 -16.63 -3.95 -18.73
C ASP A 143 -15.74 -2.69 -18.71
N GLU A 144 -16.10 -1.70 -17.87
CA GLU A 144 -15.32 -0.47 -17.73
C GLU A 144 -13.93 -0.75 -17.14
N PHE A 145 -13.83 -1.65 -16.15
CA PHE A 145 -12.57 -2.03 -15.52
C PHE A 145 -11.73 -2.96 -16.40
N GLU A 146 -12.34 -3.75 -17.27
CA GLU A 146 -11.63 -4.49 -18.30
C GLU A 146 -10.95 -3.54 -19.31
N MET A 147 -11.63 -2.45 -19.71
CA MET A 147 -11.03 -1.43 -20.56
C MET A 147 -9.86 -0.70 -19.86
N VAL A 148 -9.99 -0.39 -18.59
CA VAL A 148 -8.89 0.17 -17.78
C VAL A 148 -7.71 -0.78 -17.76
N GLN A 149 -7.95 -2.06 -17.49
CA GLN A 149 -6.92 -3.11 -17.46
C GLN A 149 -6.20 -3.22 -18.82
N ASP A 150 -6.93 -3.33 -19.92
CA ASP A 150 -6.34 -3.48 -21.25
C ASP A 150 -5.50 -2.26 -21.65
N THR A 151 -5.94 -1.07 -21.28
CA THR A 151 -5.23 0.18 -21.51
C THR A 151 -3.89 0.19 -20.78
N PHE A 152 -3.88 -0.02 -19.46
CA PHE A 152 -2.67 -0.03 -18.67
C PHE A 152 -1.75 -1.21 -19.00
N ARG A 153 -2.31 -2.39 -19.29
CA ARG A 153 -1.57 -3.57 -19.73
C ARG A 153 -0.84 -3.32 -21.06
N SER A 154 -1.52 -2.71 -22.01
CA SER A 154 -0.94 -2.36 -23.32
C SER A 154 0.22 -1.38 -23.15
N PHE A 155 0.02 -0.32 -22.39
CA PHE A 155 1.05 0.67 -22.09
C PHE A 155 2.24 0.03 -21.35
N ALA A 156 1.98 -0.70 -20.29
CA ALA A 156 3.00 -1.38 -19.50
C ALA A 156 3.87 -2.32 -20.33
N THR A 157 3.25 -3.09 -21.22
CA THR A 157 3.95 -4.04 -22.08
C THR A 157 4.77 -3.34 -23.19
N LYS A 158 4.22 -2.30 -23.81
CA LYS A 158 4.85 -1.65 -24.96
C LYS A 158 5.84 -0.56 -24.60
N VAL A 159 5.59 0.16 -23.49
CA VAL A 159 6.37 1.34 -23.12
C VAL A 159 7.25 1.10 -21.91
N ILE A 160 6.74 0.44 -20.86
CA ILE A 160 7.51 0.26 -19.60
C ILE A 160 8.45 -0.95 -19.68
N ALA A 161 7.95 -2.12 -20.09
CA ALA A 161 8.71 -3.36 -20.05
C ALA A 161 10.07 -3.29 -20.81
N PRO A 162 10.19 -2.61 -21.96
CA PRO A 162 11.47 -2.48 -22.65
C PRO A 162 12.56 -1.76 -21.86
N HIS A 163 12.18 -0.88 -20.91
CA HIS A 163 13.12 -0.12 -20.09
C HIS A 163 13.42 -0.78 -18.74
N ALA A 164 12.63 -1.76 -18.32
CA ALA A 164 12.67 -2.29 -16.96
C ALA A 164 14.05 -2.81 -16.55
N GLU A 165 14.67 -3.64 -17.39
CA GLU A 165 16.00 -4.21 -17.11
C GLU A 165 17.09 -3.13 -17.09
N HIS A 166 17.08 -2.22 -18.05
CA HIS A 166 18.10 -1.16 -18.14
C HIS A 166 18.04 -0.24 -16.91
N VAL A 167 16.85 0.27 -16.57
CA VAL A 167 16.68 1.18 -15.44
C VAL A 167 17.13 0.51 -14.14
N HIS A 168 16.72 -0.75 -13.92
CA HIS A 168 17.09 -1.49 -12.71
C HIS A 168 18.60 -1.75 -12.61
N ARG A 169 19.23 -2.28 -13.69
CA ARG A 169 20.66 -2.65 -13.66
C ARG A 169 21.61 -1.47 -13.59
N HIS A 170 21.20 -0.31 -14.10
CA HIS A 170 22.07 0.87 -14.17
C HIS A 170 21.67 1.95 -13.16
N ASN A 171 20.70 1.65 -12.27
CA ASN A 171 20.15 2.64 -11.36
C ASN A 171 19.80 3.95 -12.11
N ALA A 172 19.15 3.79 -13.29
CA ALA A 172 18.85 4.91 -14.16
C ALA A 172 17.53 5.59 -13.74
N ASP A 173 17.37 6.86 -14.11
CA ASP A 173 16.12 7.58 -13.93
C ASP A 173 14.99 6.96 -14.77
N VAL A 174 13.76 7.13 -14.32
CA VAL A 174 12.57 6.76 -15.10
C VAL A 174 12.54 7.63 -16.36
N PRO A 175 12.49 7.05 -17.57
CA PRO A 175 12.42 7.81 -18.81
C PRO A 175 11.22 8.78 -18.85
N GLU A 176 11.46 10.01 -19.30
CA GLU A 176 10.43 11.05 -19.37
C GLU A 176 9.26 10.66 -20.30
N GLU A 177 9.50 9.84 -21.30
CA GLU A 177 8.45 9.32 -22.19
C GLU A 177 7.43 8.44 -21.43
N ILE A 178 7.85 7.75 -20.35
CA ILE A 178 6.94 6.98 -19.52
C ILE A 178 6.07 7.91 -18.69
N ILE A 179 6.65 8.97 -18.12
CA ILE A 179 5.90 9.97 -17.34
C ILE A 179 4.88 10.68 -18.23
N SER A 180 5.31 11.14 -19.41
CA SER A 180 4.45 11.79 -20.38
C SER A 180 3.32 10.88 -20.86
N GLY A 181 3.64 9.62 -21.18
CA GLY A 181 2.62 8.66 -21.63
C GLY A 181 1.62 8.31 -20.54
N LEU A 182 2.03 8.18 -19.27
CA LEU A 182 1.12 7.99 -18.14
C LEU A 182 0.24 9.23 -17.91
N SER A 183 0.80 10.43 -18.11
CA SER A 183 0.04 11.68 -18.05
C SER A 183 -1.04 11.72 -19.13
N GLU A 184 -0.69 11.39 -20.38
CA GLU A 184 -1.64 11.32 -21.51
C GLU A 184 -2.77 10.30 -21.29
N LEU A 185 -2.46 9.20 -20.59
CA LEU A 185 -3.45 8.20 -20.16
C LEU A 185 -4.30 8.65 -18.97
N GLY A 186 -3.98 9.79 -18.35
CA GLY A 186 -4.67 10.27 -17.16
C GLY A 186 -4.35 9.52 -15.88
N ALA A 187 -3.27 8.72 -15.85
CA ALA A 187 -2.92 7.87 -14.72
C ALA A 187 -2.73 8.63 -13.40
N PHE A 188 -2.24 9.86 -13.46
CA PHE A 188 -2.04 10.70 -12.27
C PHE A 188 -3.32 11.37 -11.77
N GLY A 189 -4.38 11.37 -12.59
CA GLY A 189 -5.69 11.92 -12.23
C GLY A 189 -6.66 10.93 -11.60
N LEU A 190 -6.31 9.65 -11.48
CA LEU A 190 -7.22 8.60 -11.00
C LEU A 190 -7.79 8.87 -9.60
N SER A 191 -7.03 9.53 -8.72
CA SER A 191 -7.45 9.88 -7.36
C SER A 191 -7.75 11.36 -7.16
N VAL A 192 -7.66 12.17 -8.23
CA VAL A 192 -8.00 13.60 -8.18
C VAL A 192 -9.48 13.76 -8.49
N PRO A 193 -10.27 14.48 -7.65
CA PRO A 193 -11.67 14.74 -7.92
C PRO A 193 -11.89 15.43 -9.28
N SER A 194 -12.99 15.10 -9.94
CA SER A 194 -13.33 15.62 -11.26
C SER A 194 -13.45 17.16 -11.31
N GLU A 195 -13.88 17.77 -10.21
CA GLU A 195 -13.94 19.23 -10.04
C GLU A 195 -12.56 19.93 -10.11
N TYR A 196 -11.46 19.17 -9.89
CA TYR A 196 -10.09 19.64 -10.03
C TYR A 196 -9.37 19.05 -11.25
N GLY A 197 -10.11 18.53 -12.23
CA GLY A 197 -9.57 18.03 -13.49
C GLY A 197 -9.06 16.59 -13.46
N GLY A 198 -9.39 15.82 -12.44
CA GLY A 198 -9.13 14.39 -12.37
C GLY A 198 -10.32 13.53 -12.81
N PHE A 199 -10.28 12.25 -12.42
CA PHE A 199 -11.28 11.24 -12.79
C PHE A 199 -11.99 10.62 -11.59
N SER A 200 -11.65 11.04 -10.35
CA SER A 200 -12.26 10.47 -9.15
C SER A 200 -13.65 11.04 -8.93
N GLU A 201 -14.63 10.17 -8.85
CA GLU A 201 -15.96 10.45 -8.32
C GLU A 201 -16.09 9.94 -6.85
N GLY A 202 -15.00 9.41 -6.30
CA GLY A 202 -14.96 8.77 -4.99
C GLY A 202 -15.52 7.35 -4.98
N GLY A 203 -15.41 6.69 -3.80
CA GLY A 203 -15.97 5.36 -3.60
C GLY A 203 -15.15 4.20 -4.14
N ASP A 204 -15.78 3.04 -4.24
CA ASP A 204 -15.11 1.77 -4.54
C ASP A 204 -14.54 1.71 -5.97
N GLY A 205 -15.18 2.37 -6.94
CA GLY A 205 -14.72 2.42 -8.32
C GLY A 205 -13.36 3.08 -8.49
N GLU A 206 -13.10 4.16 -7.75
CA GLU A 206 -11.79 4.82 -7.74
C GLU A 206 -10.69 3.87 -7.25
N TYR A 207 -10.94 3.14 -6.16
CA TYR A 207 -9.96 2.17 -5.64
C TYR A 207 -9.72 1.03 -6.61
N MET A 208 -10.78 0.53 -7.26
CA MET A 208 -10.66 -0.53 -8.26
C MET A 208 -9.79 -0.09 -9.45
N ALA A 209 -10.03 1.08 -10.01
CA ALA A 209 -9.24 1.62 -11.12
C ALA A 209 -7.75 1.79 -10.73
N ASN A 210 -7.47 2.32 -9.54
CA ASN A 210 -6.11 2.46 -9.01
C ASN A 210 -5.42 1.11 -8.80
N CYS A 211 -6.12 0.11 -8.25
CA CYS A 211 -5.58 -1.24 -8.07
C CYS A 211 -5.23 -1.88 -9.42
N ILE A 212 -6.10 -1.79 -10.40
CA ILE A 212 -5.88 -2.34 -11.74
C ILE A 212 -4.70 -1.65 -12.43
N ALA A 213 -4.66 -0.32 -12.42
CA ALA A 213 -3.55 0.44 -12.99
C ALA A 213 -2.22 0.06 -12.33
N THR A 214 -2.18 0.03 -10.99
CA THR A 214 -0.98 -0.34 -10.23
C THR A 214 -0.55 -1.78 -10.52
N GLU A 215 -1.48 -2.73 -10.61
CA GLU A 215 -1.19 -4.13 -10.94
C GLU A 215 -0.54 -4.24 -12.32
N GLU A 216 -1.14 -3.66 -13.34
CA GLU A 216 -0.65 -3.81 -14.72
C GLU A 216 0.69 -3.09 -14.95
N LEU A 217 0.87 -1.91 -14.36
CA LEU A 217 2.15 -1.19 -14.41
C LEU A 217 3.24 -1.92 -13.64
N SER A 218 2.92 -2.47 -12.46
CA SER A 218 3.87 -3.24 -11.63
C SER A 218 4.24 -4.57 -12.27
N ARG A 219 3.36 -5.19 -13.04
CA ARG A 219 3.65 -6.41 -13.80
C ARG A 219 4.80 -6.19 -14.79
N ALA A 220 4.90 -5.02 -15.39
CA ALA A 220 6.01 -4.68 -16.26
C ALA A 220 7.26 -4.26 -15.47
N SER A 221 7.10 -3.38 -14.49
CA SER A 221 8.16 -2.97 -13.56
C SER A 221 7.55 -2.25 -12.35
N LEU A 222 7.73 -2.80 -11.16
CA LEU A 222 7.29 -2.16 -9.92
C LEU A 222 7.97 -0.79 -9.71
N GLY A 223 9.28 -0.71 -9.94
CA GLY A 223 10.06 0.52 -9.72
C GLY A 223 9.69 1.65 -10.68
N ILE A 224 9.51 1.34 -11.96
CA ILE A 224 9.23 2.34 -12.99
C ILE A 224 7.73 2.69 -13.04
N GLY A 225 6.85 1.68 -13.03
CA GLY A 225 5.41 1.87 -13.24
C GLY A 225 4.63 1.99 -11.95
N GLY A 226 4.63 0.92 -11.14
CA GLY A 226 3.78 0.84 -9.96
C GLY A 226 4.09 1.89 -8.90
N SER A 227 5.37 2.23 -8.68
CA SER A 227 5.75 3.27 -7.71
C SER A 227 5.51 4.69 -8.23
N LEU A 228 5.47 4.92 -9.54
CA LEU A 228 5.42 6.24 -10.11
C LEU A 228 4.07 6.92 -9.87
N ILE A 229 2.94 6.22 -10.11
CA ILE A 229 1.60 6.79 -9.93
C ILE A 229 1.21 6.96 -8.46
N THR A 230 1.75 6.15 -7.55
CA THR A 230 1.37 6.18 -6.13
C THR A 230 1.91 7.40 -5.39
N ARG A 231 3.00 8.04 -5.85
CA ARG A 231 3.61 9.18 -5.14
C ARG A 231 2.77 10.45 -5.24
N PRO A 232 2.35 10.90 -6.44
CA PRO A 232 1.40 12.00 -6.55
C PRO A 232 0.07 11.72 -5.86
N GLU A 233 -0.41 10.48 -5.89
CA GLU A 233 -1.64 10.06 -5.22
C GLU A 233 -1.62 10.35 -3.72
N ILE A 234 -0.51 10.08 -3.02
CA ILE A 234 -0.40 10.32 -1.58
C ILE A 234 -0.58 11.81 -1.26
N LEU A 235 0.05 12.71 -2.02
CA LEU A 235 -0.15 14.16 -1.85
C LEU A 235 -1.58 14.57 -2.23
N THR A 236 -2.14 14.02 -3.30
CA THR A 236 -3.53 14.25 -3.70
C THR A 236 -4.50 13.94 -2.56
N ARG A 237 -4.41 12.75 -1.96
CA ARG A 237 -5.27 12.37 -0.83
C ARG A 237 -5.07 13.25 0.39
N ALA A 238 -3.84 13.66 0.67
CA ALA A 238 -3.56 14.59 1.76
C ALA A 238 -4.20 15.96 1.53
N LEU A 239 -4.13 16.48 0.30
CA LEU A 239 -4.77 17.74 -0.10
C LEU A 239 -6.30 17.66 -0.05
N VAL A 240 -6.88 16.61 -0.62
CA VAL A 240 -8.34 16.40 -0.62
C VAL A 240 -8.88 16.39 0.81
N ASN A 241 -8.21 15.68 1.74
CA ASN A 241 -8.68 15.52 3.10
C ASN A 241 -8.31 16.67 4.06
N GLY A 242 -7.20 17.37 3.83
CA GLY A 242 -6.69 18.35 4.80
C GLY A 242 -6.25 19.70 4.22
N GLY A 243 -6.23 19.85 2.90
CA GLY A 243 -5.87 21.09 2.24
C GLY A 243 -6.97 22.13 2.33
N THR A 244 -6.56 23.42 2.34
CA THR A 244 -7.50 24.54 2.12
C THR A 244 -8.00 24.52 0.67
N GLU A 245 -9.13 25.17 0.40
CA GLU A 245 -9.65 25.25 -0.97
C GLU A 245 -8.65 25.91 -1.93
N ALA A 246 -7.96 26.94 -1.49
CA ALA A 246 -6.91 27.58 -2.29
C ALA A 246 -5.76 26.62 -2.65
N GLN A 247 -5.35 25.74 -1.71
CA GLN A 247 -4.33 24.72 -1.97
C GLN A 247 -4.84 23.65 -2.93
N LYS A 248 -6.09 23.22 -2.80
CA LYS A 248 -6.70 22.26 -3.71
C LYS A 248 -6.75 22.79 -5.14
N GLN A 249 -7.23 24.02 -5.32
CA GLN A 249 -7.30 24.69 -6.63
C GLN A 249 -5.92 24.91 -7.24
N GLU A 250 -4.90 25.18 -6.44
CA GLU A 250 -3.53 25.40 -6.93
C GLU A 250 -2.84 24.09 -7.35
N TRP A 251 -2.96 23.03 -6.55
CA TRP A 251 -2.11 21.86 -6.68
C TRP A 251 -2.76 20.66 -7.35
N LEU A 252 -4.05 20.40 -7.12
CA LEU A 252 -4.69 19.17 -7.64
C LEU A 252 -4.71 19.11 -9.17
N PRO A 253 -5.02 20.18 -9.92
CA PRO A 253 -4.96 20.13 -11.39
C PRO A 253 -3.56 19.84 -11.93
N LYS A 254 -2.53 20.40 -11.30
CA LYS A 254 -1.13 20.18 -11.70
C LYS A 254 -0.64 18.78 -11.39
N LEU A 255 -1.12 18.18 -10.29
CA LEU A 255 -0.85 16.78 -9.97
C LEU A 255 -1.55 15.83 -10.93
N ALA A 256 -2.81 16.11 -11.28
CA ALA A 256 -3.59 15.29 -12.21
C ALA A 256 -2.97 15.24 -13.62
N SER A 257 -2.40 16.35 -14.07
CA SER A 257 -1.73 16.47 -15.38
C SER A 257 -0.25 16.10 -15.38
N ALA A 258 0.33 15.74 -14.22
CA ALA A 258 1.76 15.56 -14.03
C ALA A 258 2.63 16.81 -14.37
N GLU A 259 2.02 18.00 -14.50
CA GLU A 259 2.78 19.26 -14.55
C GLU A 259 3.68 19.39 -13.31
N VAL A 260 3.19 18.93 -12.18
CA VAL A 260 3.92 18.82 -10.92
C VAL A 260 3.94 17.36 -10.45
N MET A 261 5.14 16.86 -10.22
CA MET A 261 5.36 15.54 -9.62
C MET A 261 5.72 15.71 -8.15
N ALA A 262 5.14 14.83 -7.31
CA ALA A 262 5.36 14.87 -5.86
C ALA A 262 6.19 13.69 -5.38
N ALA A 263 7.01 13.93 -4.35
CA ALA A 263 7.65 12.88 -3.55
C ALA A 263 7.26 13.01 -2.08
N VAL A 264 7.31 11.89 -1.36
CA VAL A 264 6.92 11.79 0.05
C VAL A 264 8.16 11.85 0.93
N ALA A 265 8.23 12.83 1.82
CA ALA A 265 9.33 13.08 2.74
C ALA A 265 8.82 12.99 4.20
N VAL A 266 8.55 11.78 4.66
CA VAL A 266 8.01 11.47 6.00
C VAL A 266 9.05 10.77 6.86
N THR A 267 9.60 9.65 6.39
CA THR A 267 10.53 8.78 7.11
C THR A 267 11.84 9.50 7.42
N GLU A 268 12.37 9.26 8.61
CA GLU A 268 13.70 9.71 9.04
C GLU A 268 14.61 8.49 9.28
N PRO A 269 15.95 8.66 9.35
CA PRO A 269 16.85 7.53 9.58
C PRO A 269 16.48 6.66 10.78
N ASP A 270 16.00 7.27 11.87
CA ASP A 270 15.66 6.58 13.12
C ASP A 270 14.14 6.33 13.29
N TYR A 271 13.29 6.94 12.45
CA TYR A 271 11.83 6.93 12.62
C TYR A 271 11.11 6.60 11.30
N GLY A 272 10.67 5.36 11.16
CA GLY A 272 9.79 4.89 10.09
C GLY A 272 8.35 4.75 10.57
N SER A 273 8.02 3.64 11.21
CA SER A 273 6.66 3.41 11.76
C SER A 273 6.31 4.34 12.91
N ASP A 274 7.30 4.74 13.73
CA ASP A 274 7.12 5.67 14.83
C ASP A 274 7.18 7.14 14.37
N VAL A 275 6.29 7.51 13.47
CA VAL A 275 6.19 8.85 12.89
C VAL A 275 5.94 9.92 13.98
N ALA A 276 5.27 9.55 15.06
CA ALA A 276 4.97 10.47 16.16
C ALA A 276 6.23 11.06 16.82
N ASN A 277 7.36 10.37 16.74
CA ASN A 277 8.62 10.77 17.36
C ASN A 277 9.63 11.39 16.39
N LEU A 278 9.25 11.67 15.16
CA LEU A 278 10.14 12.32 14.19
C LEU A 278 10.79 13.60 14.75
N THR A 279 11.99 13.92 14.25
CA THR A 279 12.85 14.97 14.77
C THR A 279 12.97 16.20 13.87
N THR A 280 12.60 16.10 12.59
CA THR A 280 12.54 17.26 11.69
C THR A 280 11.61 18.32 12.27
N MET A 281 12.15 19.52 12.49
CA MET A 281 11.45 20.66 13.10
C MET A 281 11.10 21.70 12.06
N ALA A 282 9.91 22.28 12.18
CA ALA A 282 9.47 23.44 11.43
C ALA A 282 9.16 24.58 12.41
N VAL A 283 9.99 25.61 12.42
CA VAL A 283 9.88 26.75 13.33
C VAL A 283 9.43 27.98 12.55
N LYS A 284 8.46 28.72 13.08
CA LYS A 284 8.03 29.99 12.47
C LYS A 284 9.22 30.95 12.37
N GLY A 285 9.34 31.60 11.25
CA GLY A 285 10.41 32.57 10.98
C GLY A 285 10.03 33.49 9.83
N THR A 286 10.84 34.54 9.65
CA THR A 286 10.68 35.49 8.57
C THR A 286 11.95 35.43 7.70
N ASN A 287 11.80 35.38 6.39
CA ASN A 287 12.95 35.40 5.49
C ASN A 287 13.56 36.83 5.32
N GLU A 288 14.68 36.92 4.59
CA GLU A 288 15.37 38.21 4.33
C GLU A 288 14.49 39.24 3.60
N ALA A 289 13.45 38.78 2.88
CA ALA A 289 12.48 39.63 2.20
C ALA A 289 11.30 40.06 3.10
N GLY A 290 11.30 39.68 4.40
CA GLY A 290 10.21 40.02 5.33
C GLY A 290 8.98 39.11 5.21
N VAL A 291 9.06 38.02 4.45
CA VAL A 291 7.93 37.05 4.28
C VAL A 291 7.92 36.07 5.44
N GLU A 292 6.80 36.01 6.15
CA GLU A 292 6.57 35.03 7.21
C GLU A 292 6.40 33.61 6.64
N GLY A 293 6.91 32.62 7.37
CA GLY A 293 6.83 31.24 6.98
C GLY A 293 7.40 30.28 8.04
N TYR A 294 7.90 29.14 7.59
CA TYR A 294 8.56 28.17 8.45
C TYR A 294 9.98 27.89 7.98
N VAL A 295 10.92 27.82 8.92
CA VAL A 295 12.26 27.29 8.70
C VAL A 295 12.23 25.83 9.11
N ILE A 296 12.47 24.94 8.14
CA ILE A 296 12.45 23.48 8.34
C ILE A 296 13.88 22.96 8.39
N ASN A 297 14.22 22.24 9.49
CA ASN A 297 15.53 21.61 9.69
C ASN A 297 15.36 20.16 10.06
N GLY A 298 16.10 19.29 9.39
CA GLY A 298 16.08 17.84 9.64
C GLY A 298 16.56 17.03 8.45
N VAL A 299 16.47 15.72 8.58
CA VAL A 299 16.86 14.74 7.55
C VAL A 299 15.69 13.81 7.29
N LYS A 300 15.35 13.63 6.03
CA LYS A 300 14.38 12.63 5.57
C LYS A 300 15.09 11.57 4.73
N THR A 301 14.61 10.34 4.79
CA THR A 301 15.18 9.21 4.05
C THR A 301 14.10 8.47 3.28
N TRP A 302 14.51 7.63 2.32
CA TRP A 302 13.61 6.83 1.49
C TRP A 302 12.57 7.65 0.71
N CYS A 303 12.95 8.89 0.34
CA CYS A 303 12.10 9.79 -0.43
C CYS A 303 12.13 9.40 -1.91
N THR A 304 11.45 8.32 -2.26
CA THR A 304 11.37 7.82 -3.63
C THR A 304 11.00 8.93 -4.59
N PHE A 305 11.72 9.03 -5.71
CA PHE A 305 11.49 10.01 -6.77
C PHE A 305 11.80 11.46 -6.39
N ALA A 306 12.46 11.73 -5.24
CA ALA A 306 12.67 13.07 -4.72
C ALA A 306 13.51 13.98 -5.65
N ALA A 307 14.48 13.44 -6.37
CA ALA A 307 15.28 14.22 -7.31
C ALA A 307 14.42 14.80 -8.44
N ARG A 308 13.60 13.95 -9.07
CA ARG A 308 12.73 14.32 -10.20
C ARG A 308 11.47 15.10 -9.79
N ALA A 309 11.03 15.00 -8.54
CA ALA A 309 9.84 15.68 -8.06
C ALA A 309 10.01 17.20 -8.01
N ASN A 310 8.95 17.93 -8.35
CA ASN A 310 8.89 19.39 -8.25
C ASN A 310 8.50 19.84 -6.82
N VAL A 311 7.88 18.94 -6.05
CA VAL A 311 7.38 19.22 -4.72
C VAL A 311 7.59 18.04 -3.79
N LEU A 312 7.92 18.34 -2.53
CA LEU A 312 7.93 17.34 -1.46
C LEU A 312 6.71 17.51 -0.57
N MET A 313 5.99 16.42 -0.33
CA MET A 313 5.07 16.32 0.78
C MET A 313 5.90 15.99 2.03
N LEU A 314 6.17 17.01 2.85
CA LEU A 314 7.10 16.91 3.97
C LEU A 314 6.38 17.00 5.30
N LEU A 315 6.60 15.99 6.16
CA LEU A 315 6.08 15.97 7.52
C LEU A 315 7.15 16.47 8.49
N ALA A 316 6.79 17.47 9.31
CA ALA A 316 7.68 18.04 10.32
C ALA A 316 6.93 18.38 11.60
N ARG A 317 7.67 18.49 12.70
CA ARG A 317 7.15 18.92 13.98
C ARG A 317 7.07 20.45 14.05
N THR A 318 5.88 20.95 14.28
CA THR A 318 5.61 22.39 14.48
C THR A 318 5.41 22.76 15.94
N ASP A 319 5.08 21.80 16.80
CA ASP A 319 4.95 22.01 18.23
C ASP A 319 6.15 21.38 18.96
N PRO A 320 6.92 22.18 19.74
CA PRO A 320 8.08 21.69 20.47
C PRO A 320 7.72 20.73 21.62
N ASP A 321 6.46 20.75 22.09
CA ASP A 321 5.99 19.85 23.14
C ASP A 321 5.79 18.44 22.60
N ARG A 322 6.77 17.57 22.87
CA ARG A 322 6.76 16.19 22.42
C ARG A 322 5.66 15.33 23.05
N SER A 323 5.08 15.74 24.18
CA SER A 323 3.96 15.01 24.79
C SER A 323 2.70 15.04 23.92
N LYS A 324 2.61 15.97 22.99
CA LYS A 324 1.53 16.03 21.99
C LYS A 324 1.62 14.99 20.88
N THR A 325 2.73 14.25 20.83
CA THR A 325 2.95 13.14 19.88
C THR A 325 2.61 13.54 18.42
N HIS A 326 1.71 12.81 17.74
CA HIS A 326 1.26 13.10 16.38
C HIS A 326 0.51 14.46 16.25
N ARG A 327 -0.12 14.96 17.31
CA ARG A 327 -0.83 16.25 17.29
C ARG A 327 0.09 17.48 17.19
N GLY A 328 1.39 17.29 17.40
CA GLY A 328 2.41 18.31 17.23
C GLY A 328 3.03 18.35 15.83
N LEU A 329 2.52 17.56 14.88
CA LEU A 329 3.05 17.47 13.53
C LEU A 329 2.19 18.25 12.53
N SER A 330 2.85 18.73 11.46
CA SER A 330 2.21 19.39 10.33
C SER A 330 2.79 18.89 9.03
N LEU A 331 1.93 18.82 8.00
CA LEU A 331 2.31 18.46 6.65
C LEU A 331 2.53 19.72 5.82
N PHE A 332 3.63 19.74 5.09
CA PHE A 332 4.03 20.87 4.25
C PHE A 332 4.09 20.43 2.79
N ILE A 333 3.66 21.33 1.90
CA ILE A 333 3.95 21.26 0.47
C ILE A 333 5.19 22.10 0.25
N VAL A 334 6.32 21.48 -0.10
CA VAL A 334 7.61 22.16 -0.23
C VAL A 334 8.05 22.14 -1.69
N PRO A 335 7.83 23.23 -2.45
CA PRO A 335 8.35 23.35 -3.81
C PRO A 335 9.87 23.29 -3.84
N LYS A 336 10.42 22.64 -4.87
CA LYS A 336 11.86 22.61 -5.11
C LYS A 336 12.17 22.51 -6.60
N PRO A 337 13.38 22.95 -7.05
CA PRO A 337 13.85 22.67 -8.40
C PRO A 337 14.01 21.16 -8.65
N LEU A 338 13.98 20.77 -9.91
CA LEU A 338 14.36 19.42 -10.32
C LEU A 338 15.83 19.15 -9.99
N GLY A 339 16.14 17.91 -9.63
CA GLY A 339 17.50 17.44 -9.42
C GLY A 339 18.05 16.78 -10.67
N GLU A 340 19.32 16.43 -10.61
CA GLU A 340 20.04 15.68 -11.65
C GLU A 340 20.68 14.44 -11.05
N ALA A 341 20.73 13.36 -11.81
CA ALA A 341 21.40 12.12 -11.44
C ALA A 341 21.07 11.63 -10.01
N HIS A 342 19.77 11.49 -9.71
CA HIS A 342 19.21 11.05 -8.41
C HIS A 342 19.49 11.97 -7.22
N GLY A 343 20.10 13.14 -7.43
CA GLY A 343 20.40 14.11 -6.39
C GLY A 343 19.81 15.50 -6.68
N PHE A 344 19.84 16.34 -5.69
CA PHE A 344 19.54 17.77 -5.84
C PHE A 344 20.24 18.59 -4.76
N MET A 345 20.60 19.82 -5.10
CA MET A 345 21.09 20.81 -4.13
C MET A 345 20.68 22.21 -4.59
N PHE A 346 20.06 22.96 -3.72
CA PHE A 346 19.75 24.38 -3.97
C PHE A 346 19.74 25.20 -2.69
N LYS A 347 19.95 26.53 -2.84
CA LYS A 347 19.83 27.48 -1.75
C LYS A 347 18.38 27.91 -1.61
N GLN A 348 17.90 27.88 -0.39
CA GLN A 348 16.58 28.42 -0.04
C GLN A 348 16.61 29.96 -0.03
N PRO A 349 15.49 30.65 -0.32
CA PRO A 349 15.39 32.12 -0.24
C PRO A 349 15.76 32.71 1.12
N GLY A 350 15.80 31.95 2.19
CA GLY A 350 16.18 32.40 3.54
C GLY A 350 17.62 32.02 3.96
N GLY A 351 18.52 31.69 3.00
CA GLY A 351 19.92 31.39 3.28
C GLY A 351 20.24 29.95 3.66
N GLY A 352 19.23 29.13 3.88
CA GLY A 352 19.39 27.67 4.08
C GLY A 352 19.68 26.93 2.77
N LYS A 353 20.13 25.68 2.87
CA LYS A 353 20.25 24.78 1.72
C LYS A 353 19.35 23.56 1.91
N MET A 354 18.81 23.07 0.80
CA MET A 354 18.20 21.74 0.73
C MET A 354 19.06 20.87 -0.19
N GLU A 355 19.37 19.68 0.26
CA GLU A 355 20.19 18.72 -0.47
C GLU A 355 19.55 17.33 -0.37
N GLY A 356 19.50 16.62 -1.48
CA GLY A 356 19.14 15.22 -1.56
C GLY A 356 20.25 14.43 -2.23
N ARG A 357 20.52 13.25 -1.71
CA ARG A 357 21.53 12.32 -2.24
C ARG A 357 20.88 10.98 -2.51
N PRO A 358 21.35 10.22 -3.52
CA PRO A 358 20.90 8.84 -3.71
C PRO A 358 21.23 8.00 -2.48
N ILE A 359 20.41 6.98 -2.25
CA ILE A 359 20.72 5.91 -1.30
C ILE A 359 21.14 4.73 -2.13
N ASP A 360 22.38 4.33 -1.96
CA ASP A 360 22.92 3.10 -2.56
C ASP A 360 22.41 1.91 -1.75
N THR A 361 21.59 1.05 -2.38
CA THR A 361 21.00 -0.15 -1.78
C THR A 361 21.55 -1.41 -2.40
#